data_6e5fd13739f0fd19e8f338b75975f6f0
#
_entry.id   6e5fd13739f0fd19e8f338b75975f6f0
#
_cell.length_a   1.000
_cell.length_b   1.000
_cell.length_c   1.000
_cell.angle_alpha   90.00
_cell.angle_beta   90.00
_cell.angle_gamma   90.00
#
_symmetry.space_group_name_H-M   'P 1'
#
loop_
_entity.id
_entity.type
_entity.pdbx_description
1 polymer ?
#
loop_
_entity_poly.entity_id
_entity_poly.type
_entity_poly.pdbx_seq_one_letter_code
_entity_poly.pdbx_strand_id
1 'polypeptide(L)' 'MTKTVLITGASRGLGAALAEALAPTHHIIAVARTTGALEELDDRIQAAGGSATLAPMDITT' A
#
# COMPACT_ATOMS: atom_id res chain seq x y z
N MET A 1 -7.30 -16.23 8.51
CA MET A 1 -7.04 -14.98 9.24
C MET A 1 -6.19 -14.06 8.38
N THR A 2 -6.64 -12.83 8.16
CA THR A 2 -5.92 -11.88 7.32
C THR A 2 -4.79 -11.24 8.12
N LYS A 3 -3.59 -11.29 7.60
CA LYS A 3 -2.46 -10.62 8.21
C LYS A 3 -2.40 -9.18 7.71
N THR A 4 -1.87 -8.30 8.53
CA THR A 4 -1.71 -6.89 8.19
C THR A 4 -0.24 -6.56 8.05
N VAL A 5 0.11 -5.83 7.00
CA VAL A 5 1.48 -5.40 6.78
C VAL A 5 1.51 -3.89 6.54
N LEU A 6 2.46 -3.22 7.18
CA LEU A 6 2.65 -1.78 7.04
C LEU A 6 3.80 -1.54 6.06
N ILE A 7 3.55 -0.77 5.02
CA ILE A 7 4.55 -0.46 4.02
C ILE A 7 4.73 1.05 3.94
N THR A 8 5.89 1.55 4.33
CA THR A 8 6.23 2.96 4.19
C THR A 8 6.87 3.20 2.82
N GLY A 9 6.64 4.37 2.26
CA GLY A 9 7.11 4.67 0.91
C GLY A 9 6.43 3.82 -0.15
N ALA A 10 5.19 3.42 0.11
CA ALA A 10 4.45 2.47 -0.74
C ALA A 10 4.19 2.98 -2.15
N SER A 11 4.28 4.29 -2.36
CA SER A 11 4.08 4.87 -3.68
C SER A 11 5.28 4.71 -4.61
N ARG A 12 6.41 4.21 -4.10
CA ARG A 12 7.60 4.00 -4.90
C ARG A 12 7.65 2.56 -5.43
N GLY A 13 8.42 2.36 -6.51
CA GLY A 13 8.42 1.12 -7.24
C GLY A 13 8.57 -0.14 -6.39
N LEU A 14 9.58 -0.19 -5.50
CA LEU A 14 9.80 -1.38 -4.67
C LEU A 14 8.69 -1.59 -3.66
N GLY A 15 8.26 -0.52 -2.98
CA GLY A 15 7.18 -0.59 -2.02
C GLY A 15 5.86 -0.98 -2.67
N ALA A 16 5.58 -0.40 -3.84
CA ALA A 16 4.37 -0.72 -4.58
C ALA A 16 4.36 -2.17 -5.05
N ALA A 17 5.50 -2.67 -5.55
CA ALA A 17 5.61 -4.06 -5.98
C ALA A 17 5.40 -5.02 -4.82
N LEU A 18 5.95 -4.70 -3.65
CA LEU A 18 5.78 -5.51 -2.45
C LEU A 18 4.33 -5.52 -2.00
N ALA A 19 3.68 -4.35 -2.03
CA ALA A 19 2.27 -4.25 -1.66
C ALA A 19 1.40 -5.11 -2.58
N GLU A 20 1.63 -5.06 -3.87
CA GLU A 20 0.89 -5.88 -4.82
C GLU A 20 1.11 -7.37 -4.59
N ALA A 21 2.36 -7.74 -4.31
CA ALA A 21 2.70 -9.15 -4.10
C ALA A 21 2.03 -9.71 -2.84
N LEU A 22 1.90 -8.90 -1.80
CA LEU A 22 1.31 -9.33 -0.53
C LEU A 22 -0.20 -9.14 -0.47
N ALA A 23 -0.77 -8.33 -1.34
CA ALA A 23 -2.17 -7.96 -1.29
C ALA A 23 -3.15 -9.13 -1.23
N PRO A 24 -2.97 -10.24 -1.97
CA PRO A 24 -3.91 -11.34 -1.93
C PRO A 24 -3.99 -12.05 -0.58
N THR A 25 -2.94 -11.95 0.22
CA THR A 25 -2.87 -12.67 1.51
C THR A 25 -2.80 -11.75 2.73
N HIS A 26 -2.62 -10.44 2.52
CA HIS A 26 -2.44 -9.48 3.60
C HIS A 26 -3.28 -8.25 3.38
N HIS A 27 -3.73 -7.64 4.48
CA HIS A 27 -4.27 -6.30 4.42
C HIS A 27 -3.10 -5.32 4.42
N ILE A 28 -3.05 -4.43 3.45
CA ILE A 28 -1.93 -3.50 3.29
C ILE A 28 -2.25 -2.16 3.94
N ILE A 29 -1.36 -1.69 4.79
CA ILE A 29 -1.43 -0.31 5.26
C ILE A 29 -0.34 0.45 4.53
N ALA A 30 -0.72 1.27 3.59
CA ALA A 30 0.20 1.98 2.72
C ALA A 30 0.42 3.40 3.20
N VAL A 31 1.67 3.75 3.48
CA VAL A 31 2.04 5.07 3.97
C VAL A 31 2.92 5.76 2.94
N ALA A 32 2.54 6.95 2.54
CA ALA A 32 3.33 7.78 1.63
C ALA A 32 2.88 9.23 1.75
N ARG A 33 3.68 10.15 1.20
CA ARG A 33 3.36 11.57 1.28
C ARG A 33 2.37 12.02 0.21
N THR A 34 2.26 11.30 -0.87
CA THR A 34 1.46 11.70 -2.02
C THR A 34 0.17 10.89 -2.10
N THR A 35 -0.95 11.56 -1.91
CA THR A 35 -2.26 10.91 -1.91
C THR A 35 -2.60 10.30 -3.27
N GLY A 36 -2.30 11.00 -4.36
CA GLY A 36 -2.59 10.49 -5.70
C GLY A 36 -1.89 9.17 -5.99
N ALA A 37 -0.63 9.06 -5.57
CA ALA A 37 0.13 7.81 -5.76
C ALA A 37 -0.45 6.69 -4.91
N LEU A 38 -0.95 6.99 -3.71
CA LEU A 38 -1.58 5.99 -2.86
C LEU A 38 -2.89 5.50 -3.47
N GLU A 39 -3.66 6.39 -4.08
CA GLU A 39 -4.91 6.00 -4.74
C GLU A 39 -4.65 5.06 -5.91
N GLU A 40 -3.62 5.32 -6.69
CA GLU A 40 -3.19 4.43 -7.76
C GLU A 40 -2.80 3.06 -7.23
N LEU A 41 -2.05 3.04 -6.14
CA LEU A 41 -1.65 1.79 -5.51
C LEU A 41 -2.84 1.02 -5.00
N ASP A 42 -3.81 1.71 -4.39
CA ASP A 42 -5.03 1.08 -3.90
C ASP A 42 -5.77 0.38 -5.04
N ASP A 43 -5.89 1.03 -6.19
CA ASP A 43 -6.51 0.42 -7.37
C ASP A 43 -5.81 -0.86 -7.77
N ARG A 44 -4.48 -0.87 -7.76
CA ARG A 44 -3.70 -2.06 -8.09
C ARG A 44 -3.91 -3.18 -7.08
N ILE A 45 -3.96 -2.82 -5.80
CA ILE A 45 -4.17 -3.79 -4.74
C ILE A 45 -5.55 -4.42 -4.86
N GLN A 46 -6.57 -3.63 -5.14
CA GLN A 46 -7.91 -4.15 -5.34
C GLN A 46 -7.99 -5.04 -6.58
N ALA A 47 -7.31 -4.67 -7.65
CA ALA A 47 -7.25 -5.48 -8.86
C ALA A 47 -6.57 -6.83 -8.60
N ALA A 48 -5.65 -6.88 -7.66
CA ALA A 48 -4.97 -8.12 -7.27
C ALA A 48 -5.79 -8.96 -6.29
N GLY A 49 -6.97 -8.51 -5.91
CA GLY A 49 -7.85 -9.24 -5.00
C GLY A 49 -7.61 -8.93 -3.53
N GLY A 50 -6.87 -7.87 -3.23
CA GLY A 50 -6.55 -7.50 -1.87
C GLY A 50 -7.32 -6.30 -1.36
N SER A 51 -6.90 -5.79 -0.21
CA SER A 51 -7.45 -4.59 0.40
C SER A 51 -6.34 -3.76 1.00
N ALA A 52 -6.56 -2.44 1.09
CA ALA A 52 -5.56 -1.54 1.63
C ALA A 52 -6.20 -0.40 2.42
N THR A 53 -5.47 0.08 3.42
CA THR A 53 -5.78 1.32 4.11
C THR A 53 -4.70 2.33 3.71
N LEU A 54 -5.13 3.46 3.20
CA LEU A 54 -4.20 4.50 2.78
C LEU A 54 -3.94 5.46 3.93
N ALA A 55 -2.68 5.73 4.20
CA ALA A 55 -2.27 6.65 5.24
C ALA A 55 -1.35 7.72 4.64
N PRO A 56 -1.93 8.78 4.05
CA PRO A 56 -1.11 9.86 3.51
C PRO A 56 -0.53 10.67 4.66
N MET A 57 0.77 10.57 4.86
CA MET A 57 1.43 11.33 5.91
C MET A 57 2.89 11.52 5.59
N ASP A 58 3.43 12.63 6.05
CA ASP A 58 4.83 12.93 5.93
C ASP A 58 5.55 12.42 7.18
N ILE A 59 6.32 11.37 6.99
CA ILE A 59 7.08 10.76 8.10
C ILE A 59 8.54 11.20 8.12
N THR A 60 8.84 12.28 7.43
CA THR A 60 10.18 12.85 7.44
C THR A 60 10.51 13.40 8.82
N THR A 61 11.61 13.03 9.34
CA THR A 61 12.09 13.56 10.63
C THR A 61 13.17 14.59 10.42
#